data_073430edacfe0075be24edfc172dbaa8
#
_entry.id   073430edacfe0075be24edfc172dbaa8
#
_cell.length_a   1.000
_cell.length_b   1.000
_cell.length_c   1.000
_cell.angle_alpha   90.00
_cell.angle_beta   90.00
_cell.angle_gamma   90.00
#
_symmetry.space_group_name_H-M   'P 1'
#
loop_
_entity.id
_entity.type
_entity.pdbx_description
1 polymer ?
#
loop_
_entity_poly.entity_id
_entity_poly.type
_entity_poly.pdbx_seq_one_letter_code
_entity_poly.pdbx_strand_id
1 'polypeptide(L)'
;MNRLITVFAFILLAASLPVAAQVDPCKLLTQAEIESAIGAKATFAGTAQWGATATCPGGSTAKKMTILVMFAPGDAAKANDPKWADPLGYLEQVSRQSADSIKAKMDAKRFGSSILCTTLIPPKQGPYSTQCMAVKKPTGMASISILVKAQQDMVSMDALRPLAEKMLGRF
;
A
#
# COMPACT_ATOMS: atom_id res chain seq x y z
N MET A 1 -0.75 -55.12 -46.29
CA MET A 1 -1.67 -54.26 -45.51
C MET A 1 -0.84 -53.56 -44.46
N ASN A 2 -0.31 -52.37 -44.79
CA ASN A 2 0.53 -51.55 -43.89
C ASN A 2 -0.36 -50.45 -43.29
N ARG A 3 -0.54 -50.47 -42.00
CA ARG A 3 -1.19 -49.38 -41.26
C ARG A 3 -0.12 -48.41 -40.79
N LEU A 4 -0.04 -47.26 -41.44
CA LEU A 4 0.72 -46.09 -40.96
C LEU A 4 0.00 -45.52 -39.72
N ILE A 5 0.63 -45.58 -38.57
CA ILE A 5 0.19 -44.90 -37.35
C ILE A 5 0.87 -43.53 -37.35
N THR A 6 0.10 -42.50 -37.68
CA THR A 6 0.56 -41.11 -37.58
C THR A 6 0.43 -40.66 -36.16
N VAL A 7 1.56 -40.53 -35.44
CA VAL A 7 1.62 -39.95 -34.09
C VAL A 7 1.61 -38.45 -34.24
N PHE A 8 0.47 -37.82 -33.93
CA PHE A 8 0.37 -36.37 -33.76
C PHE A 8 1.00 -35.98 -32.42
N ALA A 9 2.23 -35.47 -32.47
CA ALA A 9 2.87 -34.82 -31.31
C ALA A 9 2.20 -33.44 -31.08
N PHE A 10 1.30 -33.35 -30.12
CA PHE A 10 0.80 -32.09 -29.61
C PHE A 10 1.90 -31.43 -28.81
N ILE A 11 2.61 -30.48 -29.41
CA ILE A 11 3.52 -29.57 -28.68
C ILE A 11 2.61 -28.56 -27.96
N LEU A 12 2.36 -28.80 -26.67
CA LEU A 12 1.80 -27.82 -25.74
C LEU A 12 2.84 -26.72 -25.55
N LEU A 13 2.76 -25.65 -26.35
CA LEU A 13 3.38 -24.39 -26.03
C LEU A 13 2.65 -23.86 -24.77
N ALA A 14 3.19 -24.16 -23.60
CA ALA A 14 2.85 -23.44 -22.39
C ALA A 14 3.39 -22.02 -22.57
N ALA A 15 2.53 -21.13 -23.07
CA ALA A 15 2.77 -19.69 -23.03
C ALA A 15 2.85 -19.30 -21.56
N SER A 16 4.07 -19.24 -21.03
CA SER A 16 4.33 -18.59 -19.73
C SER A 16 3.94 -17.12 -19.88
N LEU A 17 2.73 -16.80 -19.41
CA LEU A 17 2.33 -15.42 -19.26
C LEU A 17 3.41 -14.73 -18.41
N PRO A 18 3.93 -13.57 -18.83
CA PRO A 18 4.88 -12.84 -18.00
C PRO A 18 4.19 -12.56 -16.68
N VAL A 19 4.70 -13.16 -15.61
CA VAL A 19 4.35 -12.74 -14.24
C VAL A 19 4.78 -11.29 -14.18
N ALA A 20 3.82 -10.38 -14.22
CA ALA A 20 4.09 -8.96 -14.04
C ALA A 20 4.96 -8.83 -12.81
N ALA A 21 6.14 -8.24 -12.95
CA ALA A 21 7.13 -8.14 -11.87
C ALA A 21 6.41 -7.53 -10.66
N GLN A 22 6.20 -8.37 -9.65
CA GLN A 22 5.43 -7.98 -8.46
C GLN A 22 6.25 -6.94 -7.72
N VAL A 23 5.71 -5.74 -7.56
CA VAL A 23 6.37 -4.67 -6.82
C VAL A 23 6.59 -5.12 -5.38
N ASP A 24 7.86 -5.11 -4.95
CA ASP A 24 8.25 -5.45 -3.59
C ASP A 24 8.08 -4.21 -2.69
N PRO A 25 7.12 -4.20 -1.74
CA PRO A 25 6.88 -3.05 -0.88
C PRO A 25 8.08 -2.71 0.00
N CYS A 26 8.95 -3.67 0.35
CA CYS A 26 10.16 -3.42 1.11
C CYS A 26 11.23 -2.64 0.32
N LYS A 27 11.07 -2.53 -1.01
CA LYS A 27 11.96 -1.75 -1.88
C LYS A 27 11.38 -0.40 -2.31
N LEU A 28 10.10 -0.14 -1.98
CA LEU A 28 9.47 1.15 -2.28
C LEU A 28 10.07 2.31 -1.49
N LEU A 29 10.55 2.03 -0.28
CA LEU A 29 11.22 3.00 0.59
C LEU A 29 12.46 2.36 1.21
N THR A 30 13.53 3.13 1.32
CA THR A 30 14.70 2.69 2.08
C THR A 30 14.46 2.87 3.57
N GLN A 31 15.14 2.07 4.39
CA GLN A 31 15.09 2.22 5.85
C GLN A 31 15.46 3.63 6.28
N ALA A 32 16.52 4.22 5.69
CA ALA A 32 16.98 5.57 6.01
C ALA A 32 15.93 6.66 5.70
N GLU A 33 15.16 6.51 4.62
CA GLU A 33 14.08 7.43 4.28
C GLU A 33 12.97 7.39 5.34
N ILE A 34 12.59 6.20 5.78
CA ILE A 34 11.56 6.03 6.80
C ILE A 34 12.08 6.56 8.14
N GLU A 35 13.28 6.20 8.57
CA GLU A 35 13.91 6.67 9.79
C GLU A 35 14.00 8.20 9.86
N SER A 36 14.33 8.84 8.73
CA SER A 36 14.35 10.30 8.62
C SER A 36 12.98 10.92 8.86
N ALA A 37 11.93 10.32 8.29
CA ALA A 37 10.56 10.84 8.42
C ALA A 37 9.97 10.65 9.82
N ILE A 38 10.26 9.52 10.49
CA ILE A 38 9.73 9.22 11.82
C ILE A 38 10.64 9.72 12.96
N GLY A 39 11.87 10.13 12.63
CA GLY A 39 12.86 10.59 13.62
C GLY A 39 13.30 9.49 14.61
N ALA A 40 13.36 8.23 14.16
CA ALA A 40 13.76 7.09 15.00
C ALA A 40 14.27 5.92 14.14
N LYS A 41 15.10 5.06 14.74
CA LYS A 41 15.52 3.81 14.09
C LYS A 41 14.34 2.87 13.88
N ALA A 42 14.34 2.20 12.74
CA ALA A 42 13.29 1.25 12.33
C ALA A 42 13.91 -0.06 11.88
N THR A 43 13.16 -1.16 12.02
CA THR A 43 13.50 -2.49 11.50
C THR A 43 12.33 -3.04 10.70
N PHE A 44 12.62 -3.87 9.71
CA PHE A 44 11.62 -4.48 8.84
C PHE A 44 11.79 -5.99 8.79
N ALA A 45 10.68 -6.73 8.76
CA ALA A 45 10.67 -8.19 8.79
C ALA A 45 10.77 -8.84 7.39
N GLY A 46 10.83 -8.04 6.33
CA GLY A 46 10.78 -8.51 4.94
C GLY A 46 9.35 -8.54 4.39
N THR A 47 9.24 -8.90 3.10
CA THR A 47 7.96 -8.90 2.39
C THR A 47 7.07 -10.06 2.81
N ALA A 48 5.83 -9.75 3.14
CA ALA A 48 4.75 -10.71 3.35
C ALA A 48 3.65 -10.50 2.31
N GLN A 49 2.99 -11.59 1.90
CA GLN A 49 1.93 -11.57 0.91
C GLN A 49 0.58 -11.79 1.57
N TRP A 50 -0.42 -10.99 1.20
CA TRP A 50 -1.79 -11.15 1.67
C TRP A 50 -2.76 -11.01 0.50
N GLY A 51 -3.14 -12.13 -0.10
CA GLY A 51 -3.87 -12.16 -1.36
C GLY A 51 -3.08 -11.44 -2.47
N ALA A 52 -3.71 -10.47 -3.14
CA ALA A 52 -3.05 -9.64 -4.15
C ALA A 52 -2.17 -8.52 -3.56
N THR A 53 -2.28 -8.24 -2.26
CA THR A 53 -1.56 -7.16 -1.59
C THR A 53 -0.25 -7.68 -1.00
N ALA A 54 0.85 -7.03 -1.32
CA ALA A 54 2.15 -7.28 -0.68
C ALA A 54 2.39 -6.26 0.44
N THR A 55 3.00 -6.69 1.53
CA THR A 55 3.26 -5.86 2.71
C THR A 55 4.70 -5.99 3.17
N CYS A 56 5.25 -4.91 3.70
CA CYS A 56 6.53 -4.86 4.38
C CYS A 56 6.30 -4.34 5.81
N PRO A 57 6.07 -5.25 6.77
CA PRO A 57 5.87 -4.87 8.16
C PRO A 57 7.19 -4.49 8.82
N GLY A 58 7.14 -3.49 9.68
CA GLY A 58 8.27 -3.01 10.45
C GLY A 58 7.86 -2.31 11.73
N GLY A 59 8.82 -1.74 12.41
CA GLY A 59 8.54 -1.00 13.63
C GLY A 59 9.75 -0.27 14.19
N SER A 60 9.50 0.61 15.16
CA SER A 60 10.50 1.26 15.99
C SER A 60 10.23 0.98 17.46
N THR A 61 11.15 0.27 18.10
CA THR A 61 11.04 -0.03 19.53
C THR A 61 11.21 1.22 20.39
N ALA A 62 12.09 2.15 19.98
CA ALA A 62 12.36 3.40 20.69
C ALA A 62 11.11 4.29 20.82
N LYS A 63 10.26 4.31 19.77
CA LYS A 63 9.02 5.10 19.77
C LYS A 63 7.76 4.23 19.87
N LYS A 64 7.89 2.90 20.08
CA LYS A 64 6.77 1.96 20.16
C LYS A 64 5.81 2.09 18.96
N MET A 65 6.37 2.26 17.77
CA MET A 65 5.63 2.42 16.52
C MET A 65 5.55 1.09 15.77
N THR A 66 4.41 0.84 15.12
CA THR A 66 4.29 -0.14 14.04
C THR A 66 4.30 0.60 12.71
N ILE A 67 5.08 0.11 11.77
CA ILE A 67 5.24 0.66 10.43
C ILE A 67 4.76 -0.39 9.44
N LEU A 68 3.95 0.01 8.47
CA LEU A 68 3.49 -0.89 7.42
C LEU A 68 3.60 -0.18 6.08
N VAL A 69 4.46 -0.70 5.19
CA VAL A 69 4.48 -0.32 3.79
C VAL A 69 3.73 -1.38 3.00
N MET A 70 2.83 -0.98 2.12
CA MET A 70 1.99 -1.89 1.35
C MET A 70 2.01 -1.51 -0.13
N PHE A 71 1.81 -2.53 -0.98
CA PHE A 71 1.52 -2.36 -2.39
C PHE A 71 0.35 -3.27 -2.78
N ALA A 72 -0.64 -2.68 -3.42
CA ALA A 72 -1.75 -3.38 -4.05
C ALA A 72 -1.70 -3.10 -5.56
N PRO A 73 -1.57 -4.13 -6.41
CA PRO A 73 -1.56 -3.94 -7.85
C PRO A 73 -2.92 -3.43 -8.33
N GLY A 74 -2.89 -2.61 -9.38
CA GLY A 74 -4.10 -2.19 -10.08
C GLY A 74 -4.74 -3.38 -10.79
N ASP A 75 -6.05 -3.35 -10.89
CA ASP A 75 -6.83 -4.33 -11.64
C ASP A 75 -7.29 -3.66 -12.95
N ALA A 76 -6.70 -4.05 -14.06
CA ALA A 76 -7.04 -3.53 -15.38
C ALA A 76 -8.53 -3.78 -15.72
N ALA A 77 -9.13 -4.86 -15.22
CA ALA A 77 -10.55 -5.16 -15.42
C ALA A 77 -11.46 -4.16 -14.70
N LYS A 78 -10.96 -3.51 -13.64
CA LYS A 78 -11.67 -2.47 -12.88
C LYS A 78 -11.34 -1.06 -13.35
N ALA A 79 -10.48 -0.89 -14.34
CA ALA A 79 -10.08 0.44 -14.83
C ALA A 79 -11.27 1.30 -15.29
N ASN A 80 -12.35 0.66 -15.75
CA ASN A 80 -13.60 1.29 -16.17
C ASN A 80 -14.68 1.34 -15.06
N ASP A 81 -14.40 0.84 -13.85
CA ASP A 81 -15.33 0.95 -12.72
C ASP A 81 -15.45 2.44 -12.30
N PRO A 82 -16.67 3.01 -12.25
CA PRO A 82 -16.88 4.41 -11.83
C PRO A 82 -16.25 4.75 -10.47
N LYS A 83 -16.11 3.76 -9.56
CA LYS A 83 -15.42 3.92 -8.27
C LYS A 83 -13.94 4.29 -8.42
N TRP A 84 -13.33 3.89 -9.54
CA TRP A 84 -11.94 4.20 -9.86
C TRP A 84 -11.78 5.41 -10.77
N ALA A 85 -12.88 6.11 -11.12
CA ALA A 85 -12.77 7.41 -11.79
C ALA A 85 -12.01 8.43 -10.90
N ASP A 86 -12.37 8.52 -9.61
CA ASP A 86 -11.61 9.23 -8.57
C ASP A 86 -11.19 8.26 -7.45
N PRO A 87 -10.06 7.55 -7.58
CA PRO A 87 -9.64 6.56 -6.59
C PRO A 87 -9.32 7.20 -5.23
N LEU A 88 -8.84 8.44 -5.19
CA LEU A 88 -8.59 9.14 -3.93
C LEU A 88 -9.90 9.48 -3.22
N GLY A 89 -10.94 9.90 -3.96
CA GLY A 89 -12.27 10.14 -3.40
C GLY A 89 -12.89 8.88 -2.84
N TYR A 90 -12.79 7.78 -3.56
CA TYR A 90 -13.25 6.49 -3.05
C TYR A 90 -12.50 6.05 -1.78
N LEU A 91 -11.16 6.13 -1.78
CA LEU A 91 -10.35 5.79 -0.62
C LEU A 91 -10.64 6.69 0.59
N GLU A 92 -10.84 7.98 0.37
CA GLU A 92 -11.23 8.92 1.43
C GLU A 92 -12.60 8.56 2.02
N GLN A 93 -13.58 8.28 1.15
CA GLN A 93 -14.93 7.89 1.59
C GLN A 93 -14.89 6.59 2.42
N VAL A 94 -14.21 5.56 1.96
CA VAL A 94 -14.06 4.29 2.70
C VAL A 94 -13.37 4.51 4.04
N SER A 95 -12.32 5.34 4.08
CA SER A 95 -11.62 5.66 5.32
C SER A 95 -12.52 6.41 6.31
N ARG A 96 -13.33 7.36 5.84
CA ARG A 96 -14.32 8.07 6.68
C ARG A 96 -15.38 7.13 7.24
N GLN A 97 -15.95 6.27 6.39
CA GLN A 97 -16.94 5.28 6.84
C GLN A 97 -16.35 4.36 7.91
N SER A 98 -15.09 3.93 7.74
CA SER A 98 -14.39 3.11 8.73
C SER A 98 -14.16 3.88 10.04
N ALA A 99 -13.77 5.16 9.99
CA ALA A 99 -13.58 6.01 11.15
C ALA A 99 -14.92 6.22 11.90
N ASP A 100 -16.01 6.51 11.19
CA ASP A 100 -17.33 6.71 11.75
C ASP A 100 -17.86 5.47 12.47
N SER A 101 -17.61 4.28 11.90
CA SER A 101 -18.02 3.00 12.49
C SER A 101 -17.44 2.77 13.89
N ILE A 102 -16.26 3.30 14.17
CA ILE A 102 -15.58 3.21 15.47
C ILE A 102 -15.61 4.55 16.24
N LYS A 103 -16.36 5.53 15.75
CA LYS A 103 -16.48 6.89 16.33
C LYS A 103 -15.10 7.60 16.47
N ALA A 104 -14.18 7.33 15.57
CA ALA A 104 -12.86 7.97 15.54
C ALA A 104 -12.93 9.31 14.80
N LYS A 105 -12.11 10.28 15.23
CA LYS A 105 -11.85 11.48 14.43
C LYS A 105 -10.91 11.14 13.30
N MET A 106 -11.22 11.59 12.11
CA MET A 106 -10.38 11.42 10.94
C MET A 106 -10.15 12.76 10.24
N ASP A 107 -8.90 13.10 10.01
CA ASP A 107 -8.51 14.16 9.10
C ASP A 107 -7.97 13.55 7.82
N ALA A 108 -8.26 14.21 6.68
CA ALA A 108 -7.78 13.78 5.37
C ALA A 108 -7.25 14.98 4.59
N LYS A 109 -6.13 14.80 3.90
CA LYS A 109 -5.52 15.83 3.06
C LYS A 109 -5.05 15.21 1.76
N ARG A 110 -5.50 15.76 0.64
CA ARG A 110 -5.04 15.36 -0.70
C ARG A 110 -3.87 16.23 -1.12
N PHE A 111 -2.89 15.60 -1.75
CA PHE A 111 -1.73 16.27 -2.34
C PHE A 111 -1.70 15.95 -3.84
N GLY A 112 -2.18 16.90 -4.64
CA GLY A 112 -2.41 16.69 -6.06
C GLY A 112 -3.49 15.63 -6.33
N SER A 113 -3.39 14.96 -7.48
CA SER A 113 -4.35 13.95 -7.94
C SER A 113 -3.98 12.51 -7.57
N SER A 114 -2.85 12.30 -6.90
CA SER A 114 -2.25 10.97 -6.74
C SER A 114 -1.94 10.59 -5.29
N ILE A 115 -2.03 11.51 -4.33
CA ILE A 115 -1.69 11.23 -2.93
C ILE A 115 -2.81 11.67 -2.01
N LEU A 116 -3.20 10.76 -1.11
CA LEU A 116 -4.10 11.00 0.00
C LEU A 116 -3.41 10.62 1.31
N CYS A 117 -3.35 11.56 2.25
CA CYS A 117 -2.91 11.27 3.62
C CYS A 117 -4.09 11.40 4.58
N THR A 118 -4.13 10.52 5.57
CA THR A 118 -5.17 10.50 6.60
C THR A 118 -4.56 10.32 7.98
N THR A 119 -5.21 10.89 9.00
CA THR A 119 -4.97 10.56 10.40
C THR A 119 -6.22 9.98 11.02
N LEU A 120 -6.05 9.03 11.94
CA LEU A 120 -7.13 8.43 12.69
C LEU A 120 -6.85 8.55 14.19
N ILE A 121 -7.81 9.16 14.91
CA ILE A 121 -7.76 9.37 16.35
C ILE A 121 -8.96 8.68 16.97
N PRO A 122 -8.81 7.49 17.57
CA PRO A 122 -9.90 6.76 18.19
C PRO A 122 -10.41 7.48 19.44
N PRO A 123 -11.69 7.32 19.83
CA PRO A 123 -12.30 8.02 20.97
C PRO A 123 -11.82 7.50 22.35
N LYS A 124 -11.28 6.30 22.36
CA LYS A 124 -10.69 5.63 23.53
C LYS A 124 -9.25 5.23 23.21
N GLN A 125 -8.50 4.77 24.21
CA GLN A 125 -7.17 4.24 23.98
C GLN A 125 -7.21 3.16 22.89
N GLY A 126 -6.51 3.41 21.79
CA GLY A 126 -6.42 2.56 20.63
C GLY A 126 -5.22 2.98 19.78
N PRO A 127 -4.91 2.26 18.72
CA PRO A 127 -3.83 2.69 17.85
C PRO A 127 -4.22 3.99 17.14
N TYR A 128 -3.48 5.04 17.42
CA TYR A 128 -3.50 6.25 16.60
C TYR A 128 -2.74 5.98 15.32
N SER A 129 -3.22 6.46 14.21
CA SER A 129 -2.53 6.19 12.95
C SER A 129 -2.42 7.42 12.06
N THR A 130 -1.33 7.47 11.31
CA THR A 130 -1.15 8.34 10.16
C THR A 130 -0.80 7.47 8.97
N GLN A 131 -1.48 7.65 7.87
CA GLN A 131 -1.27 6.91 6.63
C GLN A 131 -1.17 7.87 5.45
N CYS A 132 -0.26 7.60 4.51
CA CYS A 132 -0.26 8.23 3.20
C CYS A 132 -0.32 7.16 2.12
N MET A 133 -1.22 7.37 1.17
CA MET A 133 -1.47 6.49 0.03
C MET A 133 -1.09 7.21 -1.26
N ALA A 134 -0.33 6.54 -2.12
CA ALA A 134 0.02 6.99 -3.47
C ALA A 134 -0.69 6.09 -4.49
N VAL A 135 -1.41 6.67 -5.43
CA VAL A 135 -2.16 5.97 -6.46
C VAL A 135 -1.65 6.32 -7.83
N LYS A 136 -1.34 5.32 -8.64
CA LYS A 136 -0.89 5.47 -10.03
C LYS A 136 -1.70 4.54 -10.93
N LYS A 137 -2.56 5.12 -11.76
CA LYS A 137 -3.33 4.35 -12.74
C LYS A 137 -2.48 3.96 -13.94
N PRO A 138 -2.60 2.77 -14.45
CA PRO A 138 -3.34 1.60 -13.97
C PRO A 138 -2.51 0.72 -13.02
N THR A 139 -1.30 1.15 -12.62
CA THR A 139 -0.28 0.31 -11.96
C THR A 139 -0.72 -0.20 -10.59
N GLY A 140 -1.36 0.65 -9.79
CA GLY A 140 -1.81 0.25 -8.45
C GLY A 140 -1.74 1.36 -7.40
N MET A 141 -1.69 0.93 -6.15
CA MET A 141 -1.61 1.79 -4.98
C MET A 141 -0.49 1.31 -4.06
N ALA A 142 0.33 2.24 -3.61
CA ALA A 142 1.27 2.02 -2.52
C ALA A 142 0.85 2.84 -1.30
N SER A 143 1.10 2.36 -0.09
CA SER A 143 0.85 3.13 1.13
C SER A 143 1.91 2.91 2.19
N ILE A 144 2.10 3.93 3.03
CA ILE A 144 2.82 3.82 4.29
C ILE A 144 1.88 4.20 5.43
N SER A 145 1.81 3.35 6.45
CA SER A 145 1.01 3.56 7.65
C SER A 145 1.91 3.49 8.88
N ILE A 146 1.75 4.45 9.78
CA ILE A 146 2.42 4.50 11.08
C ILE A 146 1.34 4.42 12.15
N LEU A 147 1.45 3.40 13.02
CA LEU A 147 0.55 3.21 14.15
C LEU A 147 1.34 3.44 15.45
N VAL A 148 0.76 4.19 16.36
CA VAL A 148 1.35 4.50 17.68
C VAL A 148 0.33 4.29 18.80
N LYS A 149 0.82 4.08 20.03
CA LYS A 149 -0.05 3.86 21.19
C LYS A 149 -0.53 5.16 21.84
N ALA A 150 0.17 6.27 21.63
CA ALA A 150 -0.18 7.56 22.21
C ALA A 150 -0.26 8.64 21.12
N GLN A 151 -1.22 9.55 21.27
CA GLN A 151 -1.49 10.59 20.28
C GLN A 151 -0.29 11.54 20.07
N GLN A 152 0.45 11.86 21.12
CA GLN A 152 1.64 12.71 21.03
C GLN A 152 2.78 12.10 20.21
N ASP A 153 2.75 10.79 19.97
CA ASP A 153 3.76 10.07 19.19
C ASP A 153 3.37 9.96 17.70
N MET A 154 2.20 10.52 17.30
CA MET A 154 1.76 10.50 15.91
C MET A 154 2.75 11.23 15.01
N VAL A 155 3.04 10.62 13.88
CA VAL A 155 3.79 11.27 12.79
C VAL A 155 2.81 12.13 11.99
N SER A 156 3.20 13.35 11.62
CA SER A 156 2.32 14.23 10.85
C SER A 156 2.15 13.75 9.41
N MET A 157 1.02 14.10 8.77
CA MET A 157 0.81 13.85 7.33
C MET A 157 1.88 14.51 6.47
N ASP A 158 2.34 15.71 6.84
CA ASP A 158 3.37 16.43 6.09
C ASP A 158 4.75 15.75 6.19
N ALA A 159 5.04 15.01 7.26
CA ALA A 159 6.26 14.20 7.38
C ALA A 159 6.20 12.91 6.54
N LEU A 160 5.01 12.30 6.38
CA LEU A 160 4.83 11.09 5.55
C LEU A 160 4.63 11.39 4.07
N ARG A 161 4.16 12.59 3.71
CA ARG A 161 3.94 13.00 2.31
C ARG A 161 5.15 12.74 1.42
N PRO A 162 6.40 13.15 1.76
CA PRO A 162 7.55 12.91 0.90
C PRO A 162 7.82 11.42 0.64
N LEU A 163 7.47 10.54 1.59
CA LEU A 163 7.58 9.10 1.41
C LEU A 163 6.56 8.59 0.37
N ALA A 164 5.33 9.10 0.41
CA ALA A 164 4.31 8.77 -0.60
C ALA A 164 4.71 9.26 -2.00
N GLU A 165 5.30 10.45 -2.12
CA GLU A 165 5.83 10.98 -3.38
C GLU A 165 6.96 10.09 -3.94
N LYS A 166 7.86 9.60 -3.09
CA LYS A 166 8.92 8.68 -3.50
C LYS A 166 8.37 7.33 -3.93
N MET A 167 7.40 6.76 -3.18
CA MET A 167 6.74 5.53 -3.60
C MET A 167 6.11 5.69 -4.98
N LEU A 168 5.38 6.80 -5.24
CA LEU A 168 4.74 7.07 -6.52
C LEU A 168 5.72 7.06 -7.71
N GLY A 169 6.97 7.43 -7.49
CA GLY A 169 8.03 7.38 -8.50
C GLY A 169 8.66 5.99 -8.69
N ARG A 170 8.36 5.01 -7.82
CA ARG A 170 9.04 3.70 -7.78
C ARG A 170 8.15 2.50 -8.19
N PHE A 171 6.89 2.73 -8.48
CA PHE A 171 5.98 1.70 -9.00
C PHE A 171 5.17 2.17 -10.20
#